data_a053190fc1e12b6a5260fb0ceb13f5a0
#
_entry.id   a053190fc1e12b6a5260fb0ceb13f5a0
#
_cell.length_a   1.000
_cell.length_b   1.000
_cell.length_c   1.000
_cell.angle_alpha   90.00
_cell.angle_beta   90.00
_cell.angle_gamma   90.00
#
_symmetry.space_group_name_H-M   'P 1'
#
loop_
_entity.id
_entity.type
_entity.pdbx_description
1 polymer ?
#
loop_
_entity_poly.entity_id
_entity_poly.type
_entity_poly.pdbx_seq_one_letter_code
_entity_poly.pdbx_strand_id
1 'polypeptide(L)'
;MILTSTDKAAMGSNAALAKPEGVCPAGLAGAIRAEVGRGRDWQRTADGVVRALRANLPDPEHLLSAELRRGDPACYQSHLLYVEPGGSFSVSAMFWLPGQQTPIHDHVACCVTAVLRGCEYEEIFALADGGRALKVAARNVNQTGTVSGFAPPGDIHRVRNTGDDVAISMHVYGADISRLGNSIRREYVLPVRA
;
A
#
# COMPACT_ATOMS: atom_id res chain seq x y z
N MET A 1 18.22 -29.16 4.43
CA MET A 1 19.14 -28.08 4.85
C MET A 1 18.25 -26.99 5.48
N ILE A 2 18.29 -26.90 6.80
CA ILE A 2 17.39 -26.05 7.61
C ILE A 2 17.91 -24.62 7.50
N LEU A 3 17.11 -23.71 6.93
CA LEU A 3 17.43 -22.29 6.87
C LEU A 3 17.25 -21.67 8.25
N THR A 4 18.34 -21.14 8.76
CA THR A 4 18.44 -20.47 10.05
C THR A 4 17.73 -19.11 10.04
N SER A 5 17.07 -18.83 11.14
CA SER A 5 16.28 -17.66 11.53
C SER A 5 17.10 -16.37 11.63
N THR A 6 17.33 -15.64 10.54
CA THR A 6 17.97 -14.29 10.63
C THR A 6 17.45 -13.24 9.63
N ASP A 7 16.43 -13.52 8.80
CA ASP A 7 15.91 -12.54 7.83
C ASP A 7 14.48 -12.05 8.12
N LYS A 8 14.14 -11.90 9.41
CA LYS A 8 12.81 -11.42 9.82
C LYS A 8 12.71 -9.89 10.00
N ALA A 9 13.72 -9.14 9.59
CA ALA A 9 13.88 -7.72 9.90
C ALA A 9 13.33 -6.73 8.85
N ALA A 10 12.56 -7.18 7.85
CA ALA A 10 11.99 -6.28 6.84
C ALA A 10 10.45 -6.28 6.83
N MET A 11 9.82 -6.94 7.78
CA MET A 11 8.36 -6.93 7.90
C MET A 11 7.95 -5.72 8.72
N GLY A 12 7.24 -4.79 8.09
CA GLY A 12 6.56 -3.73 8.82
C GLY A 12 5.78 -4.33 9.98
N SER A 13 5.77 -3.66 11.11
CA SER A 13 5.06 -4.08 12.33
C SER A 13 3.59 -4.34 12.00
N ASN A 14 3.26 -5.58 11.64
CA ASN A 14 1.90 -6.07 11.42
C ASN A 14 1.27 -6.52 12.75
N ALA A 15 1.34 -5.67 13.76
CA ALA A 15 0.38 -5.78 14.86
C ALA A 15 -1.00 -5.59 14.23
N ALA A 16 -1.92 -6.53 14.45
CA ALA A 16 -3.30 -6.42 13.99
C ALA A 16 -3.82 -5.01 14.29
N LEU A 17 -4.07 -4.19 13.23
CA LEU A 17 -4.51 -2.80 13.38
C LEU A 17 -5.95 -2.82 13.89
N ALA A 18 -6.10 -2.93 15.21
CA ALA A 18 -7.39 -3.10 15.85
C ALA A 18 -8.26 -1.83 15.80
N LYS A 19 -7.65 -0.64 15.68
CA LYS A 19 -8.34 0.67 15.70
C LYS A 19 -7.63 1.68 14.82
N PRO A 20 -8.38 2.63 14.19
CA PRO A 20 -7.79 3.75 13.49
C PRO A 20 -6.88 4.58 14.41
N GLU A 21 -5.66 4.87 13.94
CA GLU A 21 -4.63 5.63 14.64
C GLU A 21 -4.53 7.06 14.11
N GLY A 22 -5.06 7.32 12.91
CA GLY A 22 -5.06 8.62 12.27
C GLY A 22 -6.45 9.05 11.82
N VAL A 23 -6.52 10.04 10.95
CA VAL A 23 -7.78 10.65 10.50
C VAL A 23 -7.95 10.48 8.98
N CYS A 24 -9.04 9.85 8.58
CA CYS A 24 -9.49 9.89 7.19
C CYS A 24 -10.54 11.00 7.03
N PRO A 25 -10.36 11.99 6.14
CA PRO A 25 -11.36 13.03 5.91
C PRO A 25 -12.71 12.43 5.52
N ALA A 26 -13.80 12.87 6.17
CA ALA A 26 -15.15 12.31 5.96
C ALA A 26 -15.61 12.40 4.51
N GLY A 27 -15.30 13.49 3.81
CA GLY A 27 -15.60 13.67 2.39
C GLY A 27 -14.91 12.65 1.50
N LEU A 28 -13.64 12.31 1.81
CA LEU A 28 -12.87 11.30 1.09
C LEU A 28 -13.45 9.90 1.32
N ALA A 29 -13.74 9.52 2.57
CA ALA A 29 -14.38 8.24 2.87
C ALA A 29 -15.73 8.09 2.14
N GLY A 30 -16.54 9.17 2.07
CA GLY A 30 -17.78 9.21 1.31
C GLY A 30 -17.59 9.00 -0.19
N ALA A 31 -16.57 9.64 -0.79
CA ALA A 31 -16.25 9.50 -2.21
C ALA A 31 -15.78 8.08 -2.56
N ILE A 32 -14.93 7.47 -1.70
CA ILE A 32 -14.50 6.07 -1.86
C ILE A 32 -15.70 5.12 -1.76
N ARG A 33 -16.55 5.29 -0.74
CA ARG A 33 -17.76 4.48 -0.54
C ARG A 33 -18.66 4.50 -1.77
N ALA A 34 -18.85 5.65 -2.39
CA ALA A 34 -19.67 5.78 -3.60
C ALA A 34 -19.10 4.96 -4.76
N GLU A 35 -17.79 4.86 -4.92
CA GLU A 35 -17.17 4.07 -5.99
C GLU A 35 -17.18 2.56 -5.68
N VAL A 36 -16.88 2.17 -4.43
CA VAL A 36 -16.92 0.77 -3.99
C VAL A 36 -18.35 0.22 -4.03
N GLY A 37 -19.33 1.00 -3.62
CA GLY A 37 -20.76 0.59 -3.57
C GLY A 37 -21.39 0.35 -4.94
N ARG A 38 -20.73 0.66 -6.06
CA ARG A 38 -21.23 0.39 -7.41
C ARG A 38 -21.20 -1.08 -7.83
N GLY A 39 -20.61 -1.98 -7.02
CA GLY A 39 -20.61 -3.43 -7.24
C GLY A 39 -19.90 -3.89 -8.51
N ARG A 40 -18.87 -3.15 -8.94
CA ARG A 40 -18.04 -3.48 -10.12
C ARG A 40 -16.96 -4.53 -9.77
N ASP A 41 -16.32 -5.10 -10.80
CA ASP A 41 -15.08 -5.84 -10.60
C ASP A 41 -14.00 -4.96 -9.96
N TRP A 42 -12.96 -5.59 -9.41
CA TRP A 42 -11.93 -4.89 -8.64
C TRP A 42 -11.15 -3.88 -9.49
N GLN A 43 -10.88 -4.16 -10.77
CA GLN A 43 -10.16 -3.21 -11.62
C GLN A 43 -10.98 -1.93 -11.81
N ARG A 44 -12.25 -2.05 -12.18
CA ARG A 44 -13.15 -0.90 -12.35
C ARG A 44 -13.43 -0.17 -11.05
N THR A 45 -13.43 -0.89 -9.92
CA THR A 45 -13.53 -0.29 -8.60
C THR A 45 -12.28 0.51 -8.29
N ALA A 46 -11.08 -0.05 -8.51
CA ALA A 46 -9.82 0.66 -8.35
C ALA A 46 -9.77 1.94 -9.23
N ASP A 47 -10.17 1.86 -10.50
CA ASP A 47 -10.23 3.01 -11.41
C ASP A 47 -11.19 4.11 -10.89
N GLY A 48 -12.29 3.71 -10.27
CA GLY A 48 -13.24 4.62 -9.63
C GLY A 48 -12.63 5.32 -8.41
N VAL A 49 -11.98 4.55 -7.55
CA VAL A 49 -11.29 5.07 -6.36
C VAL A 49 -10.11 5.96 -6.73
N VAL A 50 -9.36 5.65 -7.81
CA VAL A 50 -8.31 6.55 -8.36
C VAL A 50 -8.89 7.92 -8.67
N ARG A 51 -10.06 8.00 -9.34
CA ARG A 51 -10.71 9.28 -9.63
C ARG A 51 -11.15 10.01 -8.36
N ALA A 52 -11.71 9.27 -7.40
CA ALA A 52 -12.13 9.84 -6.12
C ALA A 52 -10.94 10.40 -5.33
N LEU A 53 -9.82 9.68 -5.27
CA LEU A 53 -8.59 10.15 -4.61
C LEU A 53 -8.02 11.39 -5.30
N ARG A 54 -7.88 11.38 -6.63
CA ARG A 54 -7.34 12.54 -7.38
C ARG A 54 -8.13 13.83 -7.13
N ALA A 55 -9.44 13.72 -6.93
CA ALA A 55 -10.31 14.87 -6.66
C ALA A 55 -10.28 15.31 -5.18
N ASN A 56 -9.74 14.50 -4.27
CA ASN A 56 -9.84 14.70 -2.83
C ASN A 56 -8.53 14.36 -2.09
N LEU A 57 -7.37 14.62 -2.69
CA LEU A 57 -6.07 14.35 -2.04
C LEU A 57 -5.99 15.14 -0.73
N PRO A 58 -5.80 14.47 0.41
CA PRO A 58 -5.66 15.16 1.69
C PRO A 58 -4.24 15.70 1.88
N ASP A 59 -4.13 16.70 2.73
CA ASP A 59 -2.83 17.13 3.25
C ASP A 59 -2.30 16.06 4.22
N PRO A 60 -1.08 15.51 3.99
CA PRO A 60 -0.48 14.49 4.85
C PRO A 60 -0.31 14.93 6.31
N GLU A 61 -0.15 16.23 6.55
CA GLU A 61 -0.01 16.77 7.91
C GLU A 61 -1.27 16.58 8.77
N HIS A 62 -2.44 16.41 8.13
CA HIS A 62 -3.71 16.21 8.82
C HIS A 62 -4.09 14.73 9.00
N LEU A 63 -3.34 13.80 8.40
CA LEU A 63 -3.66 12.37 8.49
C LEU A 63 -3.08 11.69 9.72
N LEU A 64 -1.85 12.07 10.09
CA LEU A 64 -1.08 11.45 11.15
C LEU A 64 -0.64 12.51 12.17
N SER A 65 -0.68 12.15 13.45
CA SER A 65 -0.11 12.98 14.51
C SER A 65 1.41 13.15 14.33
N ALA A 66 1.98 14.18 14.95
CA ALA A 66 3.43 14.37 14.93
C ALA A 66 4.21 13.18 15.50
N GLU A 67 3.60 12.43 16.42
CA GLU A 67 4.19 11.21 16.99
C GLU A 67 4.27 10.08 15.96
N LEU A 68 3.19 9.80 15.24
CA LEU A 68 3.13 8.78 14.19
C LEU A 68 4.03 9.11 12.99
N ARG A 69 4.35 10.39 12.78
CA ARG A 69 5.26 10.87 11.74
C ARG A 69 6.75 10.84 12.11
N ARG A 70 7.12 10.26 13.27
CA ARG A 70 8.54 10.05 13.61
C ARG A 70 9.16 8.89 12.85
N GLY A 71 8.33 7.92 12.45
CA GLY A 71 8.77 6.70 11.80
C GLY A 71 9.54 5.75 12.72
N ASP A 72 9.86 4.59 12.20
CA ASP A 72 10.67 3.58 12.87
C ASP A 72 11.87 3.27 11.97
N PRO A 73 13.12 3.44 12.45
CA PRO A 73 14.31 3.13 11.64
C PRO A 73 14.39 1.68 11.15
N ALA A 74 13.73 0.76 11.86
CA ALA A 74 13.78 -0.68 11.53
C ALA A 74 12.89 -1.03 10.34
N CYS A 75 11.76 -0.34 10.13
CA CYS A 75 10.80 -0.66 9.08
C CYS A 75 9.86 0.51 8.79
N TYR A 76 9.30 0.53 7.55
CA TYR A 76 8.19 1.44 7.24
C TYR A 76 6.99 1.16 8.14
N GLN A 77 6.16 2.16 8.35
CA GLN A 77 4.97 2.02 9.19
C GLN A 77 3.70 2.16 8.37
N SER A 78 2.69 1.39 8.76
CA SER A 78 1.34 1.44 8.20
C SER A 78 0.36 1.79 9.30
N HIS A 79 -0.27 2.97 9.19
CA HIS A 79 -1.23 3.48 10.15
C HIS A 79 -2.64 3.40 9.58
N LEU A 80 -3.50 2.62 10.22
CA LEU A 80 -4.92 2.54 9.83
C LEU A 80 -5.60 3.88 10.09
N LEU A 81 -6.24 4.45 9.07
CA LEU A 81 -6.98 5.71 9.17
C LEU A 81 -8.48 5.48 9.26
N TYR A 82 -8.98 4.45 8.54
CA TYR A 82 -10.41 4.21 8.43
C TYR A 82 -10.71 2.77 8.03
N VAL A 83 -11.80 2.24 8.57
CA VAL A 83 -12.43 1.02 8.10
C VAL A 83 -13.91 1.33 7.83
N GLU A 84 -14.38 0.98 6.65
CA GLU A 84 -15.81 1.07 6.34
C GLU A 84 -16.60 0.13 7.25
N PRO A 85 -17.68 0.56 7.89
CA PRO A 85 -18.45 -0.26 8.82
C PRO A 85 -18.89 -1.62 8.28
N GLY A 86 -19.15 -1.72 6.97
CA GLY A 86 -19.45 -2.97 6.27
C GLY A 86 -18.22 -3.80 5.90
N GLY A 87 -17.00 -3.34 6.18
CA GLY A 87 -15.75 -4.03 5.84
C GLY A 87 -15.40 -4.04 4.36
N SER A 88 -16.10 -3.26 3.52
CA SER A 88 -15.91 -3.27 2.07
C SER A 88 -14.64 -2.56 1.60
N PHE A 89 -14.05 -1.70 2.44
CA PHE A 89 -12.75 -1.08 2.20
C PHE A 89 -12.13 -0.59 3.51
N SER A 90 -10.83 -0.34 3.46
CA SER A 90 -10.07 0.33 4.50
C SER A 90 -9.07 1.31 3.91
N VAL A 91 -8.66 2.28 4.71
CA VAL A 91 -7.69 3.32 4.33
C VAL A 91 -6.55 3.32 5.33
N SER A 92 -5.31 3.31 4.84
CA SER A 92 -4.11 3.45 5.65
C SER A 92 -3.21 4.56 5.13
N ALA A 93 -2.42 5.16 6.00
CA ALA A 93 -1.26 5.97 5.65
C ALA A 93 0.01 5.16 5.86
N MET A 94 0.87 5.14 4.86
CA MET A 94 2.20 4.56 4.94
C MET A 94 3.22 5.67 5.18
N PHE A 95 4.11 5.45 6.15
CA PHE A 95 5.21 6.35 6.47
C PHE A 95 6.55 5.67 6.22
N TRP A 96 7.39 6.29 5.41
CA TRP A 96 8.63 5.72 4.93
C TRP A 96 9.82 6.62 5.25
N LEU A 97 10.76 6.13 6.00
CA LEU A 97 12.08 6.74 6.07
C LEU A 97 12.89 6.43 4.79
N PRO A 98 13.92 7.21 4.46
CA PRO A 98 14.80 6.95 3.32
C PRO A 98 15.33 5.51 3.28
N GLY A 99 15.25 4.87 2.12
CA GLY A 99 15.74 3.51 1.89
C GLY A 99 14.78 2.39 2.30
N GLN A 100 13.69 2.66 3.01
CA GLN A 100 12.72 1.65 3.40
C GLN A 100 11.93 1.12 2.21
N GLN A 101 11.57 -0.16 2.25
CA GLN A 101 10.88 -0.84 1.16
C GLN A 101 9.96 -1.96 1.66
N THR A 102 8.99 -2.34 0.82
CA THR A 102 8.20 -3.57 1.03
C THR A 102 8.97 -4.80 0.57
N PRO A 103 8.60 -6.02 1.02
CA PRO A 103 8.92 -7.23 0.26
C PRO A 103 8.32 -7.16 -1.16
N ILE A 104 8.74 -8.06 -2.06
CA ILE A 104 8.01 -8.26 -3.32
C ILE A 104 6.74 -9.03 -2.97
N HIS A 105 5.56 -8.49 -3.28
CA HIS A 105 4.29 -9.06 -2.84
C HIS A 105 3.15 -8.80 -3.81
N ASP A 106 2.04 -9.53 -3.63
CA ASP A 106 0.73 -9.27 -4.23
C ASP A 106 -0.34 -9.11 -3.14
N HIS A 107 -1.56 -8.69 -3.51
CA HIS A 107 -2.59 -8.28 -2.56
C HIS A 107 -3.79 -9.23 -2.49
N VAL A 108 -4.50 -9.18 -1.36
CA VAL A 108 -5.76 -9.90 -1.15
C VAL A 108 -6.95 -9.25 -1.84
N ALA A 109 -6.86 -7.95 -2.14
CA ALA A 109 -7.91 -7.13 -2.74
C ALA A 109 -7.30 -6.05 -3.64
N CYS A 110 -8.12 -5.33 -4.40
CA CYS A 110 -7.63 -4.15 -5.12
C CYS A 110 -7.03 -3.14 -4.15
N CYS A 111 -6.00 -2.44 -4.62
CA CYS A 111 -5.33 -1.38 -3.88
C CYS A 111 -5.23 -0.14 -4.75
N VAL A 112 -5.49 1.02 -4.16
CA VAL A 112 -5.24 2.32 -4.78
C VAL A 112 -4.32 3.12 -3.88
N THR A 113 -3.25 3.63 -4.46
CA THR A 113 -2.22 4.38 -3.75
C THR A 113 -2.21 5.84 -4.19
N ALA A 114 -1.91 6.75 -3.27
CA ALA A 114 -1.67 8.15 -3.55
C ALA A 114 -0.43 8.61 -2.78
N VAL A 115 0.60 9.09 -3.49
CA VAL A 115 1.78 9.69 -2.86
C VAL A 115 1.43 11.12 -2.44
N LEU A 116 1.45 11.37 -1.14
CA LEU A 116 1.06 12.66 -0.55
C LEU A 116 2.28 13.55 -0.25
N ARG A 117 3.44 12.93 0.00
CA ARG A 117 4.72 13.61 0.23
C ARG A 117 5.86 12.72 -0.24
N GLY A 118 6.91 13.33 -0.79
CA GLY A 118 8.12 12.63 -1.20
C GLY A 118 7.97 11.91 -2.53
N CYS A 119 8.68 10.80 -2.67
CA CYS A 119 8.74 10.01 -3.88
C CYS A 119 8.85 8.52 -3.55
N GLU A 120 8.08 7.71 -4.24
CA GLU A 120 8.15 6.25 -4.16
C GLU A 120 8.59 5.67 -5.49
N TYR A 121 9.55 4.75 -5.45
CA TYR A 121 9.98 3.96 -6.59
C TYR A 121 9.29 2.60 -6.52
N GLU A 122 8.56 2.27 -7.58
CA GLU A 122 7.82 1.02 -7.69
C GLU A 122 8.38 0.14 -8.79
N GLU A 123 8.63 -1.12 -8.47
CA GLU A 123 8.92 -2.17 -9.44
C GLU A 123 7.73 -3.11 -9.54
N ILE A 124 7.22 -3.30 -10.74
CA ILE A 124 6.15 -4.25 -11.07
C ILE A 124 6.80 -5.50 -11.65
N PHE A 125 6.36 -6.66 -11.20
CA PHE A 125 6.92 -7.95 -11.59
C PHE A 125 5.88 -8.84 -12.27
N ALA A 126 6.36 -9.70 -13.16
CA ALA A 126 5.62 -10.82 -13.71
C ALA A 126 6.30 -12.13 -13.33
N LEU A 127 5.53 -13.19 -13.17
CA LEU A 127 6.06 -14.55 -13.00
C LEU A 127 6.72 -15.02 -14.30
N ALA A 128 7.88 -15.62 -14.19
CA ALA A 128 8.69 -16.17 -15.26
C ALA A 128 9.09 -17.62 -14.94
N ASP A 129 9.65 -18.34 -15.93
CA ASP A 129 10.16 -19.71 -15.78
C ASP A 129 9.13 -20.68 -15.18
N GLY A 130 7.86 -20.58 -15.60
CA GLY A 130 6.78 -21.40 -15.05
C GLY A 130 6.49 -21.12 -13.57
N GLY A 131 6.67 -19.88 -13.13
CA GLY A 131 6.43 -19.44 -11.74
C GLY A 131 7.62 -19.64 -10.79
N ARG A 132 8.82 -19.97 -11.31
CA ARG A 132 10.04 -20.18 -10.50
C ARG A 132 10.95 -18.97 -10.42
N ALA A 133 10.65 -17.91 -11.17
CA ALA A 133 11.39 -16.65 -11.16
C ALA A 133 10.42 -15.46 -11.31
N LEU A 134 10.94 -14.28 -11.04
CA LEU A 134 10.30 -13.00 -11.33
C LEU A 134 11.05 -12.30 -12.46
N LYS A 135 10.34 -11.56 -13.28
CA LYS A 135 10.87 -10.64 -14.27
C LYS A 135 10.30 -9.25 -13.99
N VAL A 136 11.15 -8.22 -14.02
CA VAL A 136 10.68 -6.84 -13.93
C VAL A 136 9.88 -6.51 -15.20
N ALA A 137 8.61 -6.19 -15.03
CA ALA A 137 7.69 -5.82 -16.10
C ALA A 137 7.65 -4.31 -16.33
N ALA A 138 7.71 -3.52 -15.24
CA ALA A 138 7.74 -2.06 -15.30
C ALA A 138 8.44 -1.47 -14.09
N ARG A 139 8.84 -0.20 -14.21
CA ARG A 139 9.39 0.64 -13.14
C ARG A 139 8.73 2.00 -13.20
N ASN A 140 8.24 2.48 -12.05
CA ASN A 140 7.56 3.75 -11.91
C ASN A 140 8.28 4.60 -10.88
N VAL A 141 8.31 5.92 -11.14
CA VAL A 141 8.71 6.94 -10.17
C VAL A 141 7.45 7.72 -9.80
N ASN A 142 6.91 7.44 -8.63
CA ASN A 142 5.65 8.00 -8.14
C ASN A 142 5.96 9.20 -7.24
N GLN A 143 5.87 10.40 -7.81
CA GLN A 143 6.08 11.65 -7.07
C GLN A 143 4.80 12.08 -6.34
N THR A 144 4.93 13.05 -5.43
CA THR A 144 3.79 13.71 -4.77
C THR A 144 2.70 14.08 -5.77
N GLY A 145 1.45 13.67 -5.48
CA GLY A 145 0.29 13.84 -6.34
C GLY A 145 0.03 12.66 -7.29
N THR A 146 0.97 11.70 -7.41
CA THR A 146 0.71 10.48 -8.20
C THR A 146 -0.35 9.63 -7.51
N VAL A 147 -1.37 9.23 -8.28
CA VAL A 147 -2.40 8.29 -7.83
C VAL A 147 -2.47 7.14 -8.84
N SER A 148 -2.30 5.92 -8.36
CA SER A 148 -2.36 4.69 -9.14
C SER A 148 -3.24 3.65 -8.47
N GLY A 149 -3.75 2.71 -9.25
CA GLY A 149 -4.59 1.63 -8.73
C GLY A 149 -4.37 0.35 -9.50
N PHE A 150 -4.46 -0.76 -8.81
CA PHE A 150 -4.31 -2.10 -9.37
C PHE A 150 -5.22 -3.09 -8.66
N ALA A 151 -5.43 -4.22 -9.30
CA ALA A 151 -6.26 -5.29 -8.79
C ALA A 151 -5.63 -6.65 -9.07
N PRO A 152 -5.70 -7.60 -8.11
CA PRO A 152 -5.26 -8.97 -8.35
C PRO A 152 -6.15 -9.66 -9.40
N PRO A 153 -5.61 -10.65 -10.14
CA PRO A 153 -4.24 -11.16 -10.06
C PRO A 153 -3.27 -10.39 -10.95
N GLY A 154 -1.97 -10.52 -10.65
CA GLY A 154 -0.92 -9.95 -11.50
C GLY A 154 -0.34 -8.63 -10.97
N ASP A 155 -0.73 -8.26 -9.79
CA ASP A 155 -0.35 -7.06 -9.06
C ASP A 155 0.92 -7.25 -8.20
N ILE A 156 1.88 -8.05 -8.71
CA ILE A 156 3.13 -8.32 -7.98
C ILE A 156 4.03 -7.10 -8.08
N HIS A 157 4.36 -6.52 -6.93
CA HIS A 157 5.22 -5.35 -6.91
C HIS A 157 6.09 -5.22 -5.65
N ARG A 158 6.98 -4.25 -5.66
CA ARG A 158 7.76 -3.74 -4.53
C ARG A 158 7.78 -2.22 -4.60
N VAL A 159 7.55 -1.58 -3.46
CA VAL A 159 7.65 -0.12 -3.32
C VAL A 159 8.82 0.22 -2.42
N ARG A 160 9.54 1.29 -2.74
CA ARG A 160 10.68 1.79 -1.98
C ARG A 160 10.66 3.33 -1.93
N ASN A 161 10.98 3.89 -0.77
CA ASN A 161 11.39 5.29 -0.69
C ASN A 161 12.86 5.41 -1.13
N THR A 162 13.09 5.95 -2.33
CA THR A 162 14.45 6.18 -2.86
C THR A 162 14.92 7.63 -2.72
N GLY A 163 14.10 8.49 -2.09
CA GLY A 163 14.46 9.89 -1.80
C GLY A 163 15.32 10.01 -0.55
N ASP A 164 15.84 11.21 -0.34
CA ASP A 164 16.65 11.57 0.83
C ASP A 164 15.79 12.08 2.00
N ASP A 165 14.49 12.26 1.81
CA ASP A 165 13.53 12.70 2.82
C ASP A 165 12.42 11.64 3.01
N VAL A 166 11.57 11.84 4.01
CA VAL A 166 10.43 10.97 4.28
C VAL A 166 9.45 10.96 3.11
N ALA A 167 8.83 9.80 2.86
CA ALA A 167 7.68 9.72 1.99
C ALA A 167 6.44 9.35 2.81
N ILE A 168 5.28 9.86 2.37
CA ILE A 168 3.98 9.55 2.94
C ILE A 168 3.05 9.21 1.79
N SER A 169 2.44 8.03 1.85
CA SER A 169 1.42 7.62 0.89
C SER A 169 0.15 7.16 1.59
N MET A 170 -0.97 7.35 0.92
CA MET A 170 -2.26 6.82 1.32
C MET A 170 -2.58 5.58 0.49
N HIS A 171 -3.08 4.53 1.14
CA HIS A 171 -3.49 3.29 0.51
C HIS A 171 -4.95 3.00 0.82
N VAL A 172 -5.74 2.74 -0.21
CA VAL A 172 -7.13 2.29 -0.11
C VAL A 172 -7.19 0.85 -0.56
N TYR A 173 -7.57 -0.04 0.34
CA TYR A 173 -7.72 -1.47 0.08
C TYR A 173 -9.20 -1.83 -0.04
N GLY A 174 -9.59 -2.62 -1.04
CA GLY A 174 -10.95 -3.14 -1.23
C GLY A 174 -11.33 -4.24 -0.25
N ALA A 175 -10.82 -4.18 0.98
CA ALA A 175 -11.08 -5.12 2.07
C ALA A 175 -10.82 -4.46 3.43
N ASP A 176 -11.31 -5.08 4.49
CA ASP A 176 -11.01 -4.71 5.88
C ASP A 176 -9.67 -5.33 6.31
N ILE A 177 -8.57 -4.56 6.16
CA ILE A 177 -7.23 -5.01 6.55
C ILE A 177 -7.05 -5.12 8.06
N SER A 178 -7.88 -4.49 8.87
CA SER A 178 -7.82 -4.64 10.33
C SER A 178 -8.15 -6.06 10.78
N ARG A 179 -9.00 -6.76 10.03
CA ARG A 179 -9.34 -8.18 10.25
C ARG A 179 -8.35 -9.13 9.60
N LEU A 180 -7.75 -8.73 8.47
CA LEU A 180 -6.80 -9.57 7.74
C LEU A 180 -5.38 -9.50 8.32
N GLY A 181 -5.08 -8.49 9.13
CA GLY A 181 -3.77 -8.22 9.70
C GLY A 181 -2.85 -7.41 8.76
N ASN A 182 -2.97 -7.61 7.44
CA ASN A 182 -2.32 -6.80 6.40
C ASN A 182 -3.01 -7.02 5.04
N SER A 183 -2.54 -6.32 4.00
CA SER A 183 -3.06 -6.44 2.63
C SER A 183 -2.34 -7.49 1.79
N ILE A 184 -1.24 -8.06 2.27
CA ILE A 184 -0.36 -8.96 1.51
C ILE A 184 -1.00 -10.35 1.46
N ARG A 185 -1.22 -10.85 0.26
CA ARG A 185 -1.67 -12.23 0.02
C ARG A 185 -0.48 -13.19 -0.03
N ARG A 186 0.61 -12.76 -0.66
CA ARG A 186 1.83 -13.56 -0.83
C ARG A 186 3.06 -12.68 -0.92
N GLU A 187 4.13 -13.10 -0.28
CA GLU A 187 5.48 -12.60 -0.48
C GLU A 187 6.26 -13.52 -1.41
N TYR A 188 7.06 -12.93 -2.28
CA TYR A 188 7.82 -13.65 -3.30
C TYR A 188 9.31 -13.62 -2.97
N VAL A 189 9.87 -14.76 -2.61
CA VAL A 189 11.30 -14.98 -2.40
C VAL A 189 11.82 -15.79 -3.60
N LEU A 190 11.73 -15.22 -4.78
CA LEU A 190 12.13 -15.83 -6.04
C LEU A 190 13.26 -15.02 -6.69
N PRO A 191 14.17 -15.67 -7.45
CA PRO A 191 15.19 -14.95 -8.20
C PRO A 191 14.55 -14.01 -9.21
N VAL A 192 15.07 -12.76 -9.27
CA VAL A 192 14.66 -11.77 -10.27
C VAL A 192 15.59 -11.92 -11.47
N ARG A 193 15.00 -12.16 -12.66
CA ARG A 193 15.73 -12.22 -13.92
C ARG A 193 15.84 -10.84 -14.55
N ALA A 194 16.93 -10.61 -15.23
CA ALA A 194 17.14 -9.39 -16.01
C ALA A 194 16.21 -9.34 -17.24
#